data_73eb30fd8ff6e49dd372fb70f32bbe8a
#
_entry.id   73eb30fd8ff6e49dd372fb70f32bbe8a
#
_cell.length_a   1.000
_cell.length_b   1.000
_cell.length_c   1.000
_cell.angle_alpha   90.00
_cell.angle_beta   90.00
_cell.angle_gamma   90.00
#
_symmetry.space_group_name_H-M   'P 1'
#
loop_
_entity.id
_entity.type
_entity.pdbx_description
1 polymer ?
#
loop_
_entity_poly.entity_id
_entity_poly.type
_entity_poly.pdbx_seq_one_letter_code
_entity_poly.pdbx_strand_id
1 'polypeptide(L)'
;MTAPRVAVVGAGISGLAAAHRLRGLLGPAATITVLDKSARVGGVLHTVDLAGVAYDIGAEAYLLARPEVPALLAELGLDDQVVHATTATPSIRAGGRTMPLPSATLLGIPTSRADLSEVLTPAGAARAAEEPELPLRWGGGDVALGPLLLDRFGPELAQRLVDPLLGGVYAGRVDSLGLRATIPTLAAALDAGATSLTAAADTAIPAPAPDGERRPVFGALRGGYRTLLDALVGQSGAQLALGTTVRGLHRRDGGWRLELGSAPTPEF
;
A
#
# COMPACT_ATOMS: atom_id res chain seq x y z
N MET A 1 -40.38 -14.26 -0.61
CA MET A 1 -39.06 -14.21 0.08
C MET A 1 -38.77 -12.74 0.42
N THR A 2 -38.46 -12.42 1.63
CA THR A 2 -38.04 -11.05 2.02
C THR A 2 -36.73 -10.70 1.36
N ALA A 3 -36.60 -9.47 0.87
CA ALA A 3 -35.37 -8.98 0.25
C ALA A 3 -34.20 -9.05 1.28
N PRO A 4 -32.98 -9.45 0.84
CA PRO A 4 -31.84 -9.54 1.71
C PRO A 4 -31.51 -8.18 2.34
N ARG A 5 -31.17 -8.18 3.63
CA ARG A 5 -30.67 -7.01 4.36
C ARG A 5 -29.24 -7.28 4.80
N VAL A 6 -28.31 -6.42 4.40
CA VAL A 6 -26.88 -6.60 4.69
C VAL A 6 -26.34 -5.32 5.35
N ALA A 7 -25.58 -5.50 6.42
CA ALA A 7 -24.80 -4.42 7.04
C ALA A 7 -23.32 -4.60 6.70
N VAL A 8 -22.69 -3.53 6.22
CA VAL A 8 -21.24 -3.44 6.01
C VAL A 8 -20.68 -2.48 7.07
N VAL A 9 -19.76 -2.95 7.89
CA VAL A 9 -19.14 -2.15 8.95
C VAL A 9 -17.81 -1.61 8.44
N GLY A 10 -17.77 -0.28 8.31
CA GLY A 10 -16.64 0.47 7.76
C GLY A 10 -16.93 1.03 6.36
N ALA A 11 -16.88 2.36 6.21
CA ALA A 11 -17.04 3.07 4.95
C ALA A 11 -15.69 3.46 4.30
N GLY A 12 -14.62 2.73 4.62
CA GLY A 12 -13.37 2.79 3.88
C GLY A 12 -13.48 2.11 2.51
N ILE A 13 -12.39 2.14 1.72
CA ILE A 13 -12.37 1.56 0.37
C ILE A 13 -12.83 0.09 0.38
N SER A 14 -12.41 -0.72 1.34
CA SER A 14 -12.79 -2.14 1.41
C SER A 14 -14.29 -2.34 1.64
N GLY A 15 -14.90 -1.54 2.54
CA GLY A 15 -16.33 -1.62 2.81
C GLY A 15 -17.18 -1.12 1.65
N LEU A 16 -16.77 -0.04 0.99
CA LEU A 16 -17.47 0.47 -0.18
C LEU A 16 -17.36 -0.48 -1.38
N ALA A 17 -16.19 -1.06 -1.63
CA ALA A 17 -16.01 -2.11 -2.65
C ALA A 17 -16.85 -3.34 -2.33
N ALA A 18 -16.94 -3.76 -1.06
CA ALA A 18 -17.81 -4.85 -0.63
C ALA A 18 -19.29 -4.52 -0.88
N ALA A 19 -19.73 -3.31 -0.57
CA ALA A 19 -21.12 -2.86 -0.81
C ALA A 19 -21.44 -2.87 -2.31
N HIS A 20 -20.53 -2.39 -3.16
CA HIS A 20 -20.65 -2.43 -4.60
C HIS A 20 -20.76 -3.89 -5.11
N ARG A 21 -19.86 -4.76 -4.68
CA ARG A 21 -19.89 -6.18 -5.05
C ARG A 21 -21.16 -6.88 -4.58
N LEU A 22 -21.63 -6.60 -3.36
CA LEU A 22 -22.88 -7.13 -2.82
C LEU A 22 -24.10 -6.68 -3.63
N ARG A 23 -24.10 -5.43 -4.12
CA ARG A 23 -25.16 -4.95 -5.00
C ARG A 23 -25.23 -5.78 -6.29
N GLY A 24 -24.09 -6.06 -6.92
CA GLY A 24 -24.02 -6.92 -8.09
C GLY A 24 -24.50 -8.35 -7.84
N LEU A 25 -24.18 -8.93 -6.68
CA LEU A 25 -24.53 -10.30 -6.32
C LEU A 25 -25.99 -10.46 -5.88
N LEU A 26 -26.53 -9.50 -5.14
CA LEU A 26 -27.86 -9.61 -4.49
C LEU A 26 -28.96 -8.89 -5.29
N GLY A 27 -28.59 -8.10 -6.29
CA GLY A 27 -29.52 -7.34 -7.13
C GLY A 27 -30.11 -6.11 -6.43
N PRO A 28 -30.95 -5.35 -7.13
CA PRO A 28 -31.44 -4.04 -6.69
C PRO A 28 -32.41 -4.11 -5.50
N ALA A 29 -33.06 -5.26 -5.28
CA ALA A 29 -34.01 -5.43 -4.18
C ALA A 29 -33.35 -5.54 -2.79
N ALA A 30 -32.04 -5.82 -2.72
CA ALA A 30 -31.33 -5.94 -1.46
C ALA A 30 -31.17 -4.57 -0.77
N THR A 31 -31.37 -4.52 0.53
CA THR A 31 -31.02 -3.34 1.33
C THR A 31 -29.60 -3.50 1.86
N ILE A 32 -28.68 -2.65 1.41
CA ILE A 32 -27.28 -2.62 1.87
C ILE A 32 -27.11 -1.36 2.69
N THR A 33 -26.66 -1.50 3.94
CA THR A 33 -26.37 -0.37 4.83
C THR A 33 -24.88 -0.39 5.18
N VAL A 34 -24.18 0.69 4.89
CA VAL A 34 -22.76 0.88 5.27
C VAL A 34 -22.72 1.78 6.50
N LEU A 35 -22.12 1.28 7.59
CA LEU A 35 -21.99 2.00 8.85
C LEU A 35 -20.52 2.39 9.08
N ASP A 36 -20.27 3.62 9.50
CA ASP A 36 -18.92 4.07 9.89
C ASP A 36 -18.99 5.06 11.05
N LYS A 37 -18.00 4.98 11.94
CA LYS A 37 -17.85 5.93 13.05
C LYS A 37 -17.50 7.35 12.58
N SER A 38 -16.87 7.47 11.43
CA SER A 38 -16.51 8.75 10.81
C SER A 38 -17.72 9.43 10.19
N ALA A 39 -17.70 10.75 10.14
CA ALA A 39 -18.70 11.55 9.44
C ALA A 39 -18.48 11.56 7.90
N ARG A 40 -17.43 10.91 7.39
CA ARG A 40 -17.10 10.81 5.97
C ARG A 40 -16.83 9.38 5.55
N VAL A 41 -16.99 9.11 4.26
CA VAL A 41 -16.52 7.89 3.61
C VAL A 41 -15.01 7.97 3.29
N GLY A 42 -14.41 6.83 2.94
CA GLY A 42 -13.06 6.73 2.38
C GLY A 42 -12.01 6.14 3.33
N GLY A 43 -12.17 6.30 4.65
CA GLY A 43 -11.17 5.80 5.61
C GLY A 43 -9.81 6.46 5.39
N VAL A 44 -8.81 5.68 4.97
CA VAL A 44 -7.44 6.16 4.63
C VAL A 44 -7.37 6.95 3.32
N LEU A 45 -8.39 6.87 2.46
CA LEU A 45 -8.52 7.71 1.28
C LEU A 45 -9.20 9.02 1.69
N HIS A 46 -8.53 10.14 1.46
CA HIS A 46 -9.04 11.44 1.84
C HIS A 46 -8.57 12.51 0.88
N THR A 47 -9.48 12.93 0.01
CA THR A 47 -9.27 14.05 -0.91
C THR A 47 -9.84 15.31 -0.30
N VAL A 48 -9.07 16.38 -0.28
CA VAL A 48 -9.49 17.72 0.15
C VAL A 48 -9.36 18.69 -1.03
N ASP A 49 -10.00 19.85 -0.92
CA ASP A 49 -9.73 20.98 -1.82
C ASP A 49 -8.61 21.83 -1.21
N LEU A 50 -7.50 21.96 -1.92
CA LEU A 50 -6.38 22.81 -1.54
C LEU A 50 -6.19 23.87 -2.62
N ALA A 51 -6.58 25.11 -2.31
CA ALA A 51 -6.50 26.25 -3.23
C ALA A 51 -7.16 25.99 -4.60
N GLY A 52 -8.33 25.34 -4.60
CA GLY A 52 -9.09 25.02 -5.82
C GLY A 52 -8.61 23.78 -6.57
N VAL A 53 -7.67 23.02 -5.99
CA VAL A 53 -7.17 21.76 -6.55
C VAL A 53 -7.54 20.61 -5.63
N ALA A 54 -8.13 19.56 -6.20
CA ALA A 54 -8.40 18.32 -5.47
C ALA A 54 -7.05 17.65 -5.12
N TYR A 55 -6.80 17.42 -3.83
CA TYR A 55 -5.55 16.90 -3.32
C TYR A 55 -5.79 15.78 -2.32
N ASP A 56 -5.14 14.63 -2.54
CA ASP A 56 -5.22 13.49 -1.61
C ASP A 56 -4.23 13.70 -0.47
N ILE A 57 -4.74 13.83 0.76
CA ILE A 57 -3.95 13.95 1.99
C ILE A 57 -3.81 12.61 2.73
N GLY A 58 -4.43 11.56 2.21
CA GLY A 58 -4.29 10.18 2.63
C GLY A 58 -3.44 9.38 1.64
N ALA A 59 -3.86 8.15 1.33
CA ALA A 59 -3.24 7.40 0.25
C ALA A 59 -3.58 8.06 -1.09
N GLU A 60 -2.58 8.24 -1.97
CA GLU A 60 -2.73 8.99 -3.23
C GLU A 60 -2.47 8.15 -4.48
N ALA A 61 -1.89 6.95 -4.33
CA ALA A 61 -1.55 6.10 -5.46
C ALA A 61 -1.75 4.61 -5.14
N TYR A 62 -1.93 3.81 -6.17
CA TYR A 62 -1.99 2.35 -6.09
C TYR A 62 -0.95 1.71 -7.00
N LEU A 63 -0.56 0.47 -6.69
CA LEU A 63 0.39 -0.30 -7.48
C LEU A 63 -0.29 -0.88 -8.71
N LEU A 64 0.17 -0.51 -9.91
CA LEU A 64 -0.37 -1.04 -11.19
C LEU A 64 -0.11 -2.54 -11.39
N ALA A 65 0.92 -3.08 -10.75
CA ALA A 65 1.20 -4.51 -10.78
C ALA A 65 0.16 -5.36 -10.01
N ARG A 66 -0.74 -4.72 -9.26
CA ARG A 66 -1.85 -5.37 -8.56
C ARG A 66 -3.12 -5.22 -9.40
N PRO A 67 -3.70 -6.32 -9.91
CA PRO A 67 -4.81 -6.25 -10.85
C PRO A 67 -6.14 -5.81 -10.22
N GLU A 68 -6.26 -5.86 -8.90
CA GLU A 68 -7.52 -5.64 -8.18
C GLU A 68 -8.06 -4.22 -8.37
N VAL A 69 -7.18 -3.20 -8.27
CA VAL A 69 -7.61 -1.81 -8.42
C VAL A 69 -7.89 -1.46 -9.88
N PRO A 70 -7.02 -1.77 -10.86
CA PRO A 70 -7.35 -1.61 -12.27
C PRO A 70 -8.67 -2.29 -12.67
N ALA A 71 -8.91 -3.54 -12.24
CA ALA A 71 -10.16 -4.24 -12.53
C ALA A 71 -11.40 -3.53 -11.95
N LEU A 72 -11.29 -3.02 -10.70
CA LEU A 72 -12.36 -2.26 -10.08
C LEU A 72 -12.63 -0.93 -10.81
N LEU A 73 -11.58 -0.23 -11.24
CA LEU A 73 -11.73 1.01 -12.00
C LEU A 73 -12.42 0.77 -13.34
N ALA A 74 -12.05 -0.30 -14.05
CA ALA A 74 -12.72 -0.73 -15.28
C ALA A 74 -14.20 -1.05 -15.05
N GLU A 75 -14.52 -1.81 -13.99
CA GLU A 75 -15.91 -2.15 -13.61
C GLU A 75 -16.75 -0.90 -13.32
N LEU A 76 -16.11 0.13 -12.73
CA LEU A 76 -16.76 1.41 -12.40
C LEU A 76 -16.79 2.42 -13.56
N GLY A 77 -16.13 2.13 -14.70
CA GLY A 77 -16.02 3.03 -15.86
C GLY A 77 -15.12 4.22 -15.60
N LEU A 78 -14.02 4.04 -14.84
CA LEU A 78 -13.07 5.07 -14.44
C LEU A 78 -11.69 4.93 -15.09
N ASP A 79 -11.53 4.12 -16.12
CA ASP A 79 -10.24 3.87 -16.79
C ASP A 79 -9.63 5.14 -17.37
N ASP A 80 -10.45 6.03 -17.91
CA ASP A 80 -10.05 7.31 -18.49
C ASP A 80 -9.63 8.36 -17.44
N GLN A 81 -9.91 8.09 -16.17
CA GLN A 81 -9.51 8.93 -15.04
C GLN A 81 -8.14 8.55 -14.47
N VAL A 82 -7.56 7.43 -14.92
CA VAL A 82 -6.25 6.98 -14.44
C VAL A 82 -5.16 7.92 -14.97
N VAL A 83 -4.33 8.37 -14.05
CA VAL A 83 -3.13 9.17 -14.34
C VAL A 83 -1.91 8.51 -13.72
N HIS A 84 -0.75 8.83 -14.28
CA HIS A 84 0.54 8.28 -13.82
C HIS A 84 1.45 9.39 -13.33
N ALA A 85 2.43 9.00 -12.50
CA ALA A 85 3.47 9.92 -12.07
C ALA A 85 4.19 10.53 -13.27
N THR A 86 4.63 11.77 -13.12
CA THR A 86 5.44 12.46 -14.13
C THR A 86 6.82 11.81 -14.25
N THR A 87 7.64 12.32 -15.19
CA THR A 87 9.04 11.89 -15.36
C THR A 87 9.97 12.45 -14.28
N ALA A 88 9.45 13.12 -13.25
CA ALA A 88 10.26 13.64 -12.14
C ALA A 88 11.00 12.48 -11.44
N THR A 89 12.29 12.70 -11.20
CA THR A 89 13.12 11.73 -10.50
C THR A 89 12.74 11.68 -9.02
N PRO A 90 12.40 10.50 -8.48
CA PRO A 90 12.11 10.38 -7.06
C PRO A 90 13.36 10.70 -6.24
N SER A 91 13.16 11.34 -5.10
CA SER A 91 14.23 11.70 -4.18
C SER A 91 13.93 11.20 -2.78
N ILE A 92 15.02 11.00 -2.02
CA ILE A 92 14.97 10.60 -0.61
C ILE A 92 15.63 11.70 0.22
N ARG A 93 15.05 11.98 1.39
CA ARG A 93 15.64 12.91 2.36
C ARG A 93 16.11 12.15 3.59
N ALA A 94 17.41 12.07 3.78
CA ALA A 94 18.01 11.41 4.93
C ALA A 94 19.27 12.15 5.38
N GLY A 95 19.58 12.14 6.69
CA GLY A 95 20.75 12.83 7.25
C GLY A 95 20.83 14.33 6.94
N GLY A 96 19.67 15.01 6.80
CA GLY A 96 19.59 16.44 6.47
C GLY A 96 19.82 16.77 4.98
N ARG A 97 20.08 15.78 4.11
CA ARG A 97 20.32 15.95 2.68
C ARG A 97 19.17 15.36 1.87
N THR A 98 18.89 15.96 0.71
CA THR A 98 17.99 15.40 -0.31
C THR A 98 18.84 14.85 -1.45
N MET A 99 18.63 13.59 -1.82
CA MET A 99 19.42 12.87 -2.79
C MET A 99 18.47 12.15 -3.77
N PRO A 100 18.87 11.90 -5.03
CA PRO A 100 18.10 11.05 -5.91
C PRO A 100 17.97 9.64 -5.31
N LEU A 101 16.84 8.99 -5.53
CA LEU A 101 16.66 7.59 -5.14
C LEU A 101 17.56 6.73 -6.03
N PRO A 102 18.43 5.88 -5.47
CA PRO A 102 19.30 5.02 -6.26
C PRO A 102 18.52 4.10 -7.18
N SER A 103 18.96 4.00 -8.43
CA SER A 103 18.44 3.00 -9.37
C SER A 103 18.97 1.60 -9.04
N ALA A 104 18.38 0.59 -9.67
CA ALA A 104 18.77 -0.82 -9.49
C ALA A 104 18.71 -1.27 -8.00
N THR A 105 17.67 -0.84 -7.29
CA THR A 105 17.36 -1.31 -5.94
C THR A 105 15.95 -1.89 -5.89
N LEU A 106 15.75 -2.95 -5.12
CA LEU A 106 14.45 -3.51 -4.81
C LEU A 106 13.95 -2.92 -3.48
N LEU A 107 13.12 -1.87 -3.55
CA LEU A 107 12.65 -1.15 -2.36
C LEU A 107 13.80 -0.73 -1.42
N GLY A 108 14.91 -0.27 -1.99
CA GLY A 108 16.10 0.15 -1.27
C GLY A 108 17.12 -0.97 -1.00
N ILE A 109 16.80 -2.24 -1.24
CA ILE A 109 17.77 -3.35 -1.20
C ILE A 109 18.59 -3.30 -2.49
N PRO A 110 19.92 -3.16 -2.42
CA PRO A 110 20.74 -3.00 -3.61
C PRO A 110 20.85 -4.32 -4.40
N THR A 111 20.84 -4.19 -5.71
CA THR A 111 21.33 -5.23 -6.63
C THR A 111 22.84 -5.10 -6.81
N SER A 112 23.45 -6.06 -7.49
CA SER A 112 24.88 -6.00 -7.91
C SER A 112 25.23 -4.80 -8.79
N ARG A 113 24.22 -4.13 -9.37
CA ARG A 113 24.35 -2.98 -10.27
C ARG A 113 24.01 -1.63 -9.60
N ALA A 114 23.65 -1.64 -8.32
CA ALA A 114 23.24 -0.42 -7.63
C ALA A 114 24.44 0.50 -7.35
N ASP A 115 24.28 1.77 -7.68
CA ASP A 115 25.22 2.82 -7.25
C ASP A 115 24.64 3.51 -6.02
N LEU A 116 25.32 3.36 -4.88
CA LEU A 116 24.92 3.91 -3.59
C LEU A 116 25.75 5.13 -3.16
N SER A 117 26.66 5.62 -4.02
CA SER A 117 27.65 6.66 -3.68
C SER A 117 27.01 8.00 -3.30
N GLU A 118 25.83 8.32 -3.85
CA GLU A 118 25.09 9.55 -3.52
C GLU A 118 24.38 9.48 -2.15
N VAL A 119 24.06 8.28 -1.68
CA VAL A 119 23.26 8.08 -0.45
C VAL A 119 24.13 7.69 0.73
N LEU A 120 25.15 6.85 0.51
CA LEU A 120 26.03 6.34 1.54
C LEU A 120 27.37 7.07 1.55
N THR A 121 28.03 7.05 2.70
CA THR A 121 29.44 7.42 2.79
C THR A 121 30.31 6.37 2.09
N PRO A 122 31.58 6.70 1.74
CA PRO A 122 32.49 5.68 1.20
C PRO A 122 32.61 4.43 2.09
N ALA A 123 32.61 4.59 3.41
CA ALA A 123 32.64 3.48 4.35
C ALA A 123 31.33 2.68 4.35
N GLY A 124 30.17 3.35 4.28
CA GLY A 124 28.88 2.71 4.17
C GLY A 124 28.71 1.94 2.87
N ALA A 125 29.17 2.51 1.75
CA ALA A 125 29.15 1.85 0.45
C ALA A 125 30.08 0.62 0.42
N ALA A 126 31.28 0.72 0.99
CA ALA A 126 32.20 -0.42 1.13
C ALA A 126 31.57 -1.54 1.96
N ARG A 127 30.95 -1.19 3.10
CA ARG A 127 30.26 -2.17 3.96
C ARG A 127 29.08 -2.84 3.23
N ALA A 128 28.34 -2.10 2.43
CA ALA A 128 27.24 -2.66 1.63
C ALA A 128 27.75 -3.60 0.52
N ALA A 129 28.90 -3.28 -0.07
CA ALA A 129 29.52 -4.11 -1.12
C ALA A 129 30.05 -5.45 -0.59
N GLU A 130 30.32 -5.59 0.69
CA GLU A 130 30.74 -6.86 1.32
C GLU A 130 29.59 -7.88 1.44
N GLU A 131 28.33 -7.44 1.33
CA GLU A 131 27.16 -8.29 1.61
C GLU A 131 27.15 -9.62 0.85
N PRO A 132 27.47 -9.68 -0.46
CA PRO A 132 27.46 -10.94 -1.20
C PRO A 132 28.43 -12.01 -0.68
N GLU A 133 29.52 -11.58 -0.03
CA GLU A 133 30.56 -12.46 0.49
C GLU A 133 30.24 -12.95 1.91
N LEU A 134 29.25 -12.36 2.59
CA LEU A 134 28.87 -12.76 3.94
C LEU A 134 28.05 -14.04 3.93
N PRO A 135 28.33 -15.02 4.78
CA PRO A 135 27.51 -16.22 4.90
C PRO A 135 26.06 -15.86 5.22
N LEU A 136 25.11 -16.32 4.41
CA LEU A 136 23.68 -16.15 4.67
C LEU A 136 23.11 -17.41 5.30
N ARG A 137 22.47 -17.26 6.46
CA ARG A 137 21.69 -18.32 7.11
C ARG A 137 20.21 -17.99 6.94
N TRP A 138 19.58 -18.60 5.93
CA TRP A 138 18.17 -18.44 5.68
C TRP A 138 17.37 -19.63 6.19
N GLY A 139 16.49 -19.40 7.16
CA GLY A 139 15.67 -20.43 7.80
C GLY A 139 14.24 -20.56 7.24
N GLY A 140 13.90 -19.85 6.18
CA GLY A 140 12.59 -19.90 5.53
C GLY A 140 11.44 -19.25 6.31
N GLY A 141 11.69 -18.70 7.52
CA GLY A 141 10.70 -17.98 8.32
C GLY A 141 10.44 -16.54 7.85
N ASP A 142 9.46 -15.87 8.45
CA ASP A 142 9.36 -14.43 8.35
C ASP A 142 10.26 -13.77 9.38
N VAL A 143 11.13 -12.88 8.94
CA VAL A 143 12.10 -12.18 9.79
C VAL A 143 11.84 -10.69 9.75
N ALA A 144 12.16 -9.99 10.84
CA ALA A 144 12.12 -8.53 10.86
C ALA A 144 13.20 -7.96 9.92
N LEU A 145 12.79 -7.05 9.06
CA LEU A 145 13.64 -6.52 7.99
C LEU A 145 14.80 -5.68 8.56
N GLY A 146 14.55 -4.83 9.56
CA GLY A 146 15.57 -3.94 10.12
C GLY A 146 16.79 -4.68 10.67
N PRO A 147 16.65 -5.65 11.59
CA PRO A 147 17.77 -6.45 12.09
C PRO A 147 18.53 -7.18 10.97
N LEU A 148 17.81 -7.70 9.97
CA LEU A 148 18.42 -8.35 8.80
C LEU A 148 19.29 -7.37 8.00
N LEU A 149 18.80 -6.17 7.76
CA LEU A 149 19.54 -5.11 7.02
C LEU A 149 20.77 -4.63 7.79
N LEU A 150 20.63 -4.46 9.10
CA LEU A 150 21.75 -4.04 9.96
C LEU A 150 22.88 -5.07 9.93
N ASP A 151 22.55 -6.35 10.01
CA ASP A 151 23.51 -7.45 9.94
C ASP A 151 24.19 -7.51 8.57
N ARG A 152 23.42 -7.43 7.51
CA ARG A 152 23.89 -7.64 6.14
C ARG A 152 24.60 -6.42 5.54
N PHE A 153 24.02 -5.25 5.62
CA PHE A 153 24.50 -4.03 4.95
C PHE A 153 25.04 -2.96 5.90
N GLY A 154 24.82 -3.14 7.21
CA GLY A 154 25.18 -2.14 8.21
C GLY A 154 24.11 -1.03 8.37
N PRO A 155 24.33 -0.15 9.38
CA PRO A 155 23.30 0.81 9.79
C PRO A 155 23.02 1.90 8.75
N GLU A 156 24.01 2.27 7.96
CA GLU A 156 23.89 3.44 7.09
C GLU A 156 22.89 3.18 5.95
N LEU A 157 22.93 2.02 5.30
CA LEU A 157 21.95 1.64 4.27
C LEU A 157 20.55 1.53 4.88
N ALA A 158 20.42 0.86 6.02
CA ALA A 158 19.14 0.70 6.68
C ALA A 158 18.50 2.07 7.00
N GLN A 159 19.25 3.00 7.60
CA GLN A 159 18.72 4.28 8.10
C GLN A 159 18.58 5.35 7.02
N ARG A 160 19.45 5.37 6.00
CA ARG A 160 19.44 6.42 4.98
C ARG A 160 18.67 6.08 3.73
N LEU A 161 18.45 4.80 3.45
CA LEU A 161 17.78 4.36 2.24
C LEU A 161 16.52 3.58 2.53
N VAL A 162 16.62 2.45 3.24
CA VAL A 162 15.50 1.52 3.36
C VAL A 162 14.42 2.01 4.31
N ASP A 163 14.79 2.48 5.51
CA ASP A 163 13.82 2.97 6.50
C ASP A 163 13.03 4.20 6.01
N PRO A 164 13.62 5.23 5.41
CA PRO A 164 12.86 6.34 4.85
C PRO A 164 11.94 5.94 3.69
N LEU A 165 12.37 5.00 2.84
CA LEU A 165 11.58 4.53 1.70
C LEU A 165 10.41 3.66 2.15
N LEU A 166 10.67 2.61 2.92
CA LEU A 166 9.64 1.69 3.38
C LEU A 166 8.77 2.30 4.48
N GLY A 167 9.34 3.14 5.34
CA GLY A 167 8.59 3.89 6.35
C GLY A 167 7.54 4.80 5.72
N GLY A 168 7.86 5.43 4.60
CA GLY A 168 6.91 6.23 3.82
C GLY A 168 5.79 5.40 3.19
N VAL A 169 6.11 4.19 2.71
CA VAL A 169 5.14 3.29 2.05
C VAL A 169 4.24 2.58 3.07
N TYR A 170 4.82 2.07 4.16
CA TYR A 170 4.11 1.21 5.13
C TYR A 170 3.70 1.93 6.41
N ALA A 171 3.99 3.24 6.54
CA ALA A 171 3.74 4.03 7.75
C ALA A 171 4.28 3.36 9.02
N GLY A 172 5.45 2.72 8.93
CA GLY A 172 6.09 1.94 9.99
C GLY A 172 7.61 1.99 9.90
N ARG A 173 8.29 1.49 10.93
CA ARG A 173 9.74 1.36 10.93
C ARG A 173 10.16 -0.01 10.39
N VAL A 174 11.25 -0.08 9.66
CA VAL A 174 11.80 -1.35 9.12
C VAL A 174 12.09 -2.37 10.21
N ASP A 175 12.38 -1.94 11.44
CA ASP A 175 12.62 -2.81 12.59
C ASP A 175 11.46 -3.75 12.91
N SER A 176 10.22 -3.33 12.58
CA SER A 176 8.99 -4.09 12.86
C SER A 176 8.31 -4.65 11.60
N LEU A 177 8.85 -4.36 10.42
CA LEU A 177 8.30 -4.87 9.17
C LEU A 177 8.81 -6.29 8.90
N GLY A 178 7.89 -7.23 8.65
CA GLY A 178 8.23 -8.58 8.23
C GLY A 178 8.68 -8.60 6.77
N LEU A 179 9.78 -9.30 6.47
CA LEU A 179 10.34 -9.40 5.12
C LEU A 179 9.33 -9.95 4.12
N ARG A 180 8.62 -11.03 4.49
CA ARG A 180 7.66 -11.68 3.59
C ARG A 180 6.45 -10.81 3.28
N ALA A 181 6.00 -10.03 4.25
CA ALA A 181 4.88 -9.11 4.08
C ALA A 181 5.29 -7.89 3.25
N THR A 182 6.52 -7.40 3.42
CA THR A 182 7.00 -6.15 2.82
C THR A 182 7.58 -6.38 1.43
N ILE A 183 8.46 -7.39 1.27
CA ILE A 183 9.15 -7.70 0.01
C ILE A 183 9.03 -9.20 -0.31
N PRO A 184 7.82 -9.67 -0.64
CA PRO A 184 7.57 -11.11 -0.88
C PRO A 184 8.42 -11.70 -2.00
N THR A 185 8.78 -10.90 -3.02
CA THR A 185 9.65 -11.34 -4.11
C THR A 185 11.08 -11.59 -3.65
N LEU A 186 11.62 -10.79 -2.72
CA LEU A 186 12.93 -11.03 -2.10
C LEU A 186 12.91 -12.31 -1.28
N ALA A 187 11.86 -12.50 -0.45
CA ALA A 187 11.69 -13.71 0.33
C ALA A 187 11.62 -14.97 -0.54
N ALA A 188 10.88 -14.90 -1.66
CA ALA A 188 10.78 -16.01 -2.61
C ALA A 188 12.14 -16.34 -3.26
N ALA A 189 12.95 -15.34 -3.59
CA ALA A 189 14.29 -15.55 -4.14
C ALA A 189 15.22 -16.21 -3.10
N LEU A 190 15.11 -15.83 -1.82
CA LEU A 190 15.85 -16.47 -0.72
C LEU A 190 15.40 -17.93 -0.52
N ASP A 191 14.10 -18.20 -0.58
CA ASP A 191 13.55 -19.57 -0.50
C ASP A 191 14.02 -20.44 -1.68
N ALA A 192 14.25 -19.81 -2.84
CA ALA A 192 14.81 -20.47 -4.02
C ALA A 192 16.34 -20.70 -3.95
N GLY A 193 16.99 -20.28 -2.86
CA GLY A 193 18.41 -20.56 -2.60
C GLY A 193 19.36 -19.42 -2.99
N ALA A 194 18.89 -18.18 -3.10
CA ALA A 194 19.79 -17.04 -3.27
C ALA A 194 20.78 -16.96 -2.11
N THR A 195 22.06 -16.75 -2.43
CA THR A 195 23.17 -16.82 -1.47
C THR A 195 23.39 -15.55 -0.67
N SER A 196 22.73 -14.44 -1.08
CA SER A 196 22.81 -13.12 -0.44
C SER A 196 21.54 -12.32 -0.70
N LEU A 197 21.33 -11.23 0.04
CA LEU A 197 20.22 -10.32 -0.22
C LEU A 197 20.39 -9.57 -1.56
N THR A 198 21.64 -9.25 -1.92
CA THR A 198 21.98 -8.65 -3.21
C THR A 198 21.63 -9.59 -4.37
N ALA A 199 22.01 -10.87 -4.28
CA ALA A 199 21.67 -11.88 -5.29
C ALA A 199 20.15 -12.13 -5.37
N ALA A 200 19.47 -12.12 -4.22
CA ALA A 200 18.02 -12.22 -4.17
C ALA A 200 17.34 -11.00 -4.83
N ALA A 201 17.87 -9.79 -4.61
CA ALA A 201 17.36 -8.57 -5.27
C ALA A 201 17.60 -8.57 -6.77
N ASP A 202 18.75 -9.05 -7.24
CA ASP A 202 19.03 -9.23 -8.67
C ASP A 202 17.98 -10.12 -9.35
N THR A 203 17.58 -11.19 -8.69
CA THR A 203 16.57 -12.14 -9.19
C THR A 203 15.16 -11.58 -9.12
N ALA A 204 14.86 -10.81 -8.06
CA ALA A 204 13.51 -10.33 -7.77
C ALA A 204 13.11 -9.07 -8.55
N ILE A 205 14.06 -8.31 -9.10
CA ILE A 205 13.77 -7.16 -9.96
C ILE A 205 13.35 -7.67 -11.35
N PRO A 206 12.16 -7.28 -11.83
CA PRO A 206 11.74 -7.66 -13.18
C PRO A 206 12.78 -7.21 -14.23
N ALA A 207 13.01 -8.04 -15.25
CA ALA A 207 13.80 -7.64 -16.39
C ALA A 207 13.23 -6.36 -17.02
N PRO A 208 14.07 -5.45 -17.56
CA PRO A 208 13.58 -4.32 -18.34
C PRO A 208 12.62 -4.81 -19.43
N ALA A 209 11.55 -4.05 -19.68
CA ALA A 209 10.65 -4.38 -20.77
C ALA A 209 11.43 -4.48 -22.09
N PRO A 210 11.08 -5.41 -23.00
CA PRO A 210 11.82 -5.63 -24.25
C PRO A 210 11.89 -4.38 -25.16
N ASP A 211 10.91 -3.48 -25.02
CA ASP A 211 10.78 -2.21 -25.74
C ASP A 211 11.54 -1.05 -25.09
N GLY A 212 12.18 -1.29 -23.93
CA GLY A 212 12.87 -0.26 -23.17
C GLY A 212 11.95 0.75 -22.47
N GLU A 213 10.63 0.61 -22.61
CA GLU A 213 9.68 1.49 -21.95
C GLU A 213 9.61 1.20 -20.43
N ARG A 214 9.80 2.23 -19.63
CA ARG A 214 9.54 2.16 -18.20
C ARG A 214 8.03 2.17 -17.98
N ARG A 215 7.45 1.01 -17.68
CA ARG A 215 6.04 0.95 -17.27
C ARG A 215 5.86 1.70 -15.94
N PRO A 216 4.82 2.54 -15.84
CA PRO A 216 4.56 3.22 -14.58
C PRO A 216 4.28 2.20 -13.48
N VAL A 217 4.86 2.44 -12.30
CA VAL A 217 4.70 1.57 -11.12
C VAL A 217 3.39 1.91 -10.41
N PHE A 218 3.03 3.20 -10.42
CA PHE A 218 1.89 3.73 -9.70
C PHE A 218 0.85 4.31 -10.63
N GLY A 219 -0.42 4.08 -10.30
CA GLY A 219 -1.57 4.78 -10.85
C GLY A 219 -2.22 5.64 -9.77
N ALA A 220 -2.78 6.77 -10.20
CA ALA A 220 -3.60 7.66 -9.39
C ALA A 220 -4.85 8.06 -10.18
N LEU A 221 -5.76 8.80 -9.58
CA LEU A 221 -6.98 9.24 -10.24
C LEU A 221 -6.99 10.77 -10.41
N ARG A 222 -7.40 11.21 -11.57
CA ARG A 222 -7.68 12.61 -11.83
C ARG A 222 -8.77 13.11 -10.87
N GLY A 223 -8.51 14.20 -10.16
CA GLY A 223 -9.41 14.69 -9.13
C GLY A 223 -9.34 13.95 -7.79
N GLY A 224 -8.37 13.05 -7.62
CA GLY A 224 -8.13 12.31 -6.40
C GLY A 224 -9.06 11.10 -6.21
N TYR A 225 -8.84 10.37 -5.13
CA TYR A 225 -9.64 9.17 -4.80
C TYR A 225 -11.11 9.45 -4.47
N ARG A 226 -11.49 10.72 -4.29
CA ARG A 226 -12.90 11.11 -4.20
C ARG A 226 -13.70 10.56 -5.38
N THR A 227 -13.15 10.61 -6.59
CA THR A 227 -13.77 10.07 -7.81
C THR A 227 -14.13 8.58 -7.67
N LEU A 228 -13.23 7.77 -7.13
CA LEU A 228 -13.48 6.35 -6.86
C LEU A 228 -14.54 6.14 -5.77
N LEU A 229 -14.44 6.91 -4.68
CA LEU A 229 -15.37 6.78 -3.56
C LEU A 229 -16.80 7.16 -3.96
N ASP A 230 -16.97 8.23 -4.72
CA ASP A 230 -18.27 8.69 -5.23
C ASP A 230 -18.89 7.65 -6.18
N ALA A 231 -18.09 7.06 -7.06
CA ALA A 231 -18.54 6.00 -7.96
C ALA A 231 -19.01 4.75 -7.19
N LEU A 232 -18.23 4.32 -6.18
CA LEU A 232 -18.59 3.17 -5.33
C LEU A 232 -19.88 3.42 -4.55
N VAL A 233 -20.02 4.58 -3.94
CA VAL A 233 -21.24 4.97 -3.21
C VAL A 233 -22.43 5.01 -4.17
N GLY A 234 -22.30 5.69 -5.30
CA GLY A 234 -23.38 5.84 -6.28
C GLY A 234 -23.83 4.50 -6.86
N GLN A 235 -22.88 3.67 -7.32
CA GLN A 235 -23.21 2.41 -7.98
C GLN A 235 -23.64 1.31 -7.00
N SER A 236 -23.17 1.35 -5.73
CA SER A 236 -23.67 0.41 -4.71
C SER A 236 -25.13 0.65 -4.34
N GLY A 237 -25.63 1.89 -4.46
CA GLY A 237 -26.92 2.30 -3.95
C GLY A 237 -27.13 1.96 -2.47
N ALA A 238 -26.02 1.94 -1.70
CA ALA A 238 -26.06 1.62 -0.28
C ALA A 238 -26.54 2.82 0.55
N GLN A 239 -27.27 2.53 1.60
CA GLN A 239 -27.62 3.52 2.64
C GLN A 239 -26.39 3.78 3.51
N LEU A 240 -25.99 5.04 3.68
CA LEU A 240 -24.84 5.41 4.51
C LEU A 240 -25.34 5.83 5.91
N ALA A 241 -24.84 5.15 6.94
CA ALA A 241 -25.02 5.48 8.35
C ALA A 241 -23.68 5.95 8.94
N LEU A 242 -23.28 7.15 8.57
CA LEU A 242 -22.03 7.77 9.03
C LEU A 242 -22.22 8.33 10.47
N GLY A 243 -21.12 8.54 11.20
CA GLY A 243 -21.14 8.94 12.60
C GLY A 243 -21.66 7.84 13.52
N THR A 244 -21.78 6.59 13.05
CA THR A 244 -22.36 5.46 13.77
C THR A 244 -21.28 4.44 14.12
N THR A 245 -20.97 4.33 15.40
CA THR A 245 -20.00 3.33 15.90
C THR A 245 -20.70 1.99 16.12
N VAL A 246 -20.22 0.95 15.47
CA VAL A 246 -20.59 -0.44 15.80
C VAL A 246 -19.68 -0.92 16.91
N ARG A 247 -20.27 -1.26 18.08
CA ARG A 247 -19.54 -1.70 19.27
C ARG A 247 -19.52 -3.21 19.45
N GLY A 248 -20.57 -3.89 18.94
CA GLY A 248 -20.69 -5.32 19.07
C GLY A 248 -21.46 -5.94 17.92
N LEU A 249 -21.20 -7.22 17.69
CA LEU A 249 -21.85 -8.07 16.70
C LEU A 249 -22.30 -9.36 17.39
N HIS A 250 -23.61 -9.59 17.43
CA HIS A 250 -24.21 -10.73 18.10
C HIS A 250 -24.99 -11.59 17.11
N ARG A 251 -24.66 -12.86 17.04
CA ARG A 251 -25.44 -13.82 16.27
C ARG A 251 -26.80 -14.04 16.89
N ARG A 252 -27.85 -14.10 16.06
CA ARG A 252 -29.22 -14.39 16.42
C ARG A 252 -29.80 -15.42 15.47
N ASP A 253 -30.93 -16.00 15.85
CA ASP A 253 -31.67 -16.88 14.97
C ASP A 253 -32.12 -16.09 13.72
N GLY A 254 -31.68 -16.54 12.54
CA GLY A 254 -31.99 -15.91 11.28
C GLY A 254 -31.17 -14.66 10.90
N GLY A 255 -30.14 -14.31 11.66
CA GLY A 255 -29.30 -13.16 11.29
C GLY A 255 -28.34 -12.65 12.35
N TRP A 256 -28.07 -11.33 12.31
CA TRP A 256 -27.12 -10.66 13.16
C TRP A 256 -27.72 -9.39 13.79
N ARG A 257 -27.39 -9.12 15.02
CA ARG A 257 -27.71 -7.86 15.72
C ARG A 257 -26.43 -7.05 15.87
N LEU A 258 -26.48 -5.80 15.40
CA LEU A 258 -25.43 -4.82 15.65
C LEU A 258 -25.76 -4.04 16.93
N GLU A 259 -24.79 -3.91 17.80
CA GLU A 259 -24.82 -2.99 18.92
C GLU A 259 -24.20 -1.67 18.48
N LEU A 260 -25.01 -0.61 18.48
CA LEU A 260 -24.60 0.71 18.02
C LEU A 260 -24.32 1.63 19.21
N GLY A 261 -23.37 2.50 19.08
CA GLY A 261 -23.06 3.56 20.04
C GLY A 261 -22.77 4.87 19.32
N SER A 262 -22.94 5.98 20.03
CA SER A 262 -22.49 7.28 19.56
C SER A 262 -20.96 7.27 19.41
N ALA A 263 -20.42 7.94 18.40
CA ALA A 263 -18.98 8.17 18.32
C ALA A 263 -18.54 8.93 19.59
N PRO A 264 -17.42 8.55 20.24
CA PRO A 264 -16.91 9.35 21.33
C PRO A 264 -16.60 10.75 20.81
N THR A 265 -17.08 11.78 21.51
CA THR A 265 -16.66 13.15 21.26
C THR A 265 -15.16 13.22 21.53
N PRO A 266 -14.31 13.64 20.57
CA PRO A 266 -12.90 13.79 20.87
C PRO A 266 -12.74 14.88 21.94
N GLU A 267 -12.21 14.52 23.09
CA GLU A 267 -11.68 15.48 24.04
C GLU A 267 -10.31 15.93 23.50
N PHE A 268 -10.19 17.23 23.23
CA PHE A 268 -8.93 17.87 22.82
C PHE A 268 -8.22 18.42 24.05
#